data_9a748d9d12398531b2774d221fd81437
#
_entry.id   9a748d9d12398531b2774d221fd81437
#
_cell.length_a   1.000
_cell.length_b   1.000
_cell.length_c   1.000
_cell.angle_alpha   90.00
_cell.angle_beta   90.00
_cell.angle_gamma   90.00
#
_symmetry.space_group_name_H-M   'P 1'
#
loop_
_entity.id
_entity.type
_entity.pdbx_description
1 polymer ?
#
loop_
_entity_poly.entity_id
_entity_poly.type
_entity_poly.pdbx_seq_one_letter_code
_entity_poly.pdbx_strand_id
1 'polypeptide(L)'
;MDRYFFILTTIDLFVLGFMCLLTRLSESLNKKQKRGFLLAFALIACISVLEVITIVVDGAPPGYRWLNILSNYLGFGLTPAVPLCLVYVLDKKSIIRRIFKAAVCCEGAYLLFLAATLPYGLVFSVSRENLYARGAYFYIYVAMYYAAMLYLMVATVRTAAAFQNRSRMLIYPLTLFLGAETVIQLALPALHVTWLCVTLLSVLYYIYCSEMWNQLDALTGLLNQNRDRKSVV
;
A
#
# COMPACT_ATOMS: atom_id res chain seq x y z
N MET A 1 25.71 8.13 -1.62
CA MET A 1 24.25 8.20 -1.43
C MET A 1 23.63 8.91 -2.63
N ASP A 2 22.77 8.22 -3.38
CA ASP A 2 22.32 8.69 -4.69
C ASP A 2 21.34 9.86 -4.56
N ARG A 3 21.73 11.03 -5.07
CA ARG A 3 20.84 12.22 -5.14
C ARG A 3 19.49 11.89 -5.79
N TYR A 4 19.48 10.94 -6.73
CA TYR A 4 18.27 10.47 -7.41
C TYR A 4 17.23 9.90 -6.45
N PHE A 5 17.65 9.12 -5.45
CA PHE A 5 16.72 8.53 -4.48
C PHE A 5 15.94 9.60 -3.71
N PHE A 6 16.60 10.65 -3.22
CA PHE A 6 15.92 11.76 -2.52
C PHE A 6 14.98 12.53 -3.44
N ILE A 7 15.39 12.76 -4.69
CA ILE A 7 14.53 13.43 -5.67
C ILE A 7 13.29 12.60 -5.93
N LEU A 8 13.45 11.29 -6.17
CA LEU A 8 12.32 10.37 -6.41
C LEU A 8 11.37 10.32 -5.20
N THR A 9 11.91 10.18 -3.99
CA THR A 9 11.07 10.17 -2.77
C THR A 9 10.38 11.52 -2.55
N THR A 10 11.01 12.64 -2.86
CA THR A 10 10.37 13.96 -2.77
C THR A 10 9.21 14.07 -3.75
N ILE A 11 9.37 13.61 -4.99
CA ILE A 11 8.29 13.57 -5.99
C ILE A 11 7.17 12.65 -5.50
N ASP A 12 7.51 11.48 -4.98
CA ASP A 12 6.58 10.50 -4.43
C ASP A 12 5.69 11.11 -3.34
N LEU A 13 6.31 11.72 -2.33
CA LEU A 13 5.60 12.38 -1.23
C LEU A 13 4.72 13.55 -1.71
N PHE A 14 5.18 14.31 -2.72
CA PHE A 14 4.38 15.38 -3.31
C PHE A 14 3.13 14.83 -4.01
N VAL A 15 3.29 13.77 -4.83
CA VAL A 15 2.18 13.10 -5.51
C VAL A 15 1.18 12.55 -4.49
N LEU A 16 1.65 11.87 -3.44
CA LEU A 16 0.78 11.32 -2.38
C LEU A 16 0.04 12.42 -1.62
N GLY A 17 0.71 13.53 -1.30
CA GLY A 17 0.08 14.70 -0.68
C GLY A 17 -1.02 15.28 -1.55
N PHE A 18 -0.76 15.43 -2.86
CA PHE A 18 -1.76 15.89 -3.82
C PHE A 18 -2.94 14.92 -3.95
N MET A 19 -2.68 13.60 -3.97
CA MET A 19 -3.73 12.57 -3.98
C MET A 19 -4.57 12.58 -2.70
N CYS A 20 -3.98 12.87 -1.55
CA CYS A 20 -4.73 13.07 -0.31
C CYS A 20 -5.68 14.28 -0.42
N LEU A 21 -5.21 15.39 -1.00
CA LEU A 21 -6.04 16.57 -1.22
C LEU A 21 -7.19 16.26 -2.19
N LEU A 22 -6.89 15.68 -3.36
CA LEU A 22 -7.90 15.26 -4.34
C LEU A 22 -8.95 14.32 -3.74
N THR A 23 -8.50 13.34 -2.94
CA THR A 23 -9.41 12.41 -2.27
C THR A 23 -10.36 13.11 -1.30
N ARG A 24 -9.87 14.11 -0.54
CA ARG A 24 -10.71 14.91 0.37
C ARG A 24 -11.75 15.73 -0.39
N LEU A 25 -11.35 16.35 -1.51
CA LEU A 25 -12.19 17.22 -2.32
C LEU A 25 -13.16 16.43 -3.24
N SER A 26 -12.87 15.17 -3.55
CA SER A 26 -13.68 14.35 -4.43
C SER A 26 -15.13 14.26 -3.93
N GLU A 27 -16.10 14.64 -4.74
CA GLU A 27 -17.53 14.50 -4.43
C GLU A 27 -18.09 13.13 -4.81
N SER A 28 -17.41 12.41 -5.71
CA SER A 28 -17.83 11.08 -6.19
C SER A 28 -17.58 9.96 -5.16
N LEU A 29 -16.68 10.18 -4.20
CA LEU A 29 -16.31 9.17 -3.21
C LEU A 29 -17.12 9.32 -1.91
N ASN A 30 -17.66 8.20 -1.42
CA ASN A 30 -18.31 8.18 -0.12
C ASN A 30 -17.27 8.26 1.04
N LYS A 31 -17.74 8.53 2.27
CA LYS A 31 -16.87 8.70 3.45
C LYS A 31 -15.93 7.51 3.70
N LYS A 32 -16.41 6.28 3.44
CA LYS A 32 -15.61 5.07 3.64
C LYS A 32 -14.49 4.97 2.60
N GLN A 33 -14.80 5.22 1.32
CA GLN A 33 -13.86 5.21 0.21
C GLN A 33 -12.77 6.26 0.43
N LYS A 34 -13.16 7.50 0.80
CA LYS A 34 -12.20 8.56 1.15
C LYS A 34 -11.24 8.12 2.26
N ARG A 35 -11.77 7.54 3.36
CA ARG A 35 -10.92 7.05 4.46
C ARG A 35 -9.95 5.98 4.01
N GLY A 36 -10.39 5.02 3.18
CA GLY A 36 -9.53 3.94 2.71
C GLY A 36 -8.39 4.44 1.84
N PHE A 37 -8.67 5.34 0.88
CA PHE A 37 -7.61 5.94 0.06
C PHE A 37 -6.67 6.83 0.86
N LEU A 38 -7.20 7.67 1.76
CA LEU A 38 -6.37 8.52 2.62
C LEU A 38 -5.44 7.69 3.50
N LEU A 39 -5.93 6.57 4.06
CA LEU A 39 -5.11 5.64 4.83
C LEU A 39 -4.03 4.99 3.96
N ALA A 40 -4.38 4.53 2.74
CA ALA A 40 -3.41 3.93 1.83
C ALA A 40 -2.31 4.93 1.45
N PHE A 41 -2.66 6.15 1.00
CA PHE A 41 -1.69 7.18 0.62
C PHE A 41 -0.81 7.63 1.79
N ALA A 42 -1.40 7.83 2.98
CA ALA A 42 -0.65 8.17 4.19
C ALA A 42 0.31 7.05 4.60
N LEU A 43 -0.11 5.79 4.45
CA LEU A 43 0.71 4.63 4.78
C LEU A 43 1.88 4.49 3.80
N ILE A 44 1.64 4.65 2.49
CA ILE A 44 2.71 4.65 1.48
C ILE A 44 3.71 5.78 1.78
N ALA A 45 3.24 7.00 2.04
CA ALA A 45 4.11 8.12 2.39
C ALA A 45 4.94 7.84 3.66
N CYS A 46 4.33 7.25 4.68
CA CYS A 46 5.03 6.84 5.89
C CYS A 46 6.14 5.84 5.59
N ILE A 47 5.87 4.81 4.79
CA ILE A 47 6.85 3.78 4.47
C ILE A 47 7.95 4.34 3.57
N SER A 48 7.64 5.22 2.61
CA SER A 48 8.65 5.92 1.79
C SER A 48 9.62 6.73 2.67
N VAL A 49 9.11 7.41 3.71
CA VAL A 49 9.95 8.12 4.69
C VAL A 49 10.78 7.15 5.52
N LEU A 50 10.20 6.03 5.96
CA LEU A 50 10.93 5.00 6.70
C LEU A 50 12.07 4.40 5.87
N GLU A 51 11.88 4.20 4.56
CA GLU A 51 12.96 3.76 3.66
C GLU A 51 14.09 4.80 3.58
N VAL A 52 13.76 6.09 3.47
CA VAL A 52 14.79 7.15 3.55
C VAL A 52 15.57 7.05 4.85
N ILE A 53 14.87 6.88 5.98
CA ILE A 53 15.53 6.77 7.28
C ILE A 53 16.44 5.55 7.31
N THR A 54 16.00 4.38 6.84
CA THR A 54 16.84 3.18 6.82
C THR A 54 18.10 3.39 6.00
N ILE A 55 18.02 3.98 4.82
CA ILE A 55 19.17 4.25 3.94
C ILE A 55 20.15 5.26 4.57
N VAL A 56 19.61 6.30 5.22
CA VAL A 56 20.43 7.34 5.87
C VAL A 56 21.17 6.81 7.10
N VAL A 57 20.51 5.95 7.87
CA VAL A 57 21.07 5.46 9.14
C VAL A 57 21.88 4.18 8.98
N ASP A 58 21.75 3.47 7.85
CA ASP A 58 22.55 2.27 7.61
C ASP A 58 24.04 2.61 7.50
N GLY A 59 24.86 1.97 8.32
CA GLY A 59 26.29 2.31 8.45
C GLY A 59 26.59 3.62 9.22
N ALA A 60 25.58 4.32 9.75
CA ALA A 60 25.78 5.47 10.64
C ALA A 60 26.29 5.01 12.03
N PRO A 61 26.81 5.92 12.88
CA PRO A 61 27.32 5.56 14.20
C PRO A 61 26.36 4.66 14.99
N PRO A 62 26.88 3.74 15.84
CA PRO A 62 26.07 2.73 16.54
C PRO A 62 24.92 3.28 17.40
N GLY A 63 24.99 4.55 17.81
CA GLY A 63 23.89 5.23 18.51
C GLY A 63 22.58 5.31 17.73
N TYR A 64 22.62 5.22 16.40
CA TYR A 64 21.43 5.24 15.53
C TYR A 64 20.87 3.84 15.22
N ARG A 65 21.50 2.76 15.75
CA ARG A 65 21.07 1.38 15.50
C ARG A 65 19.58 1.12 15.84
N TRP A 66 19.09 1.69 16.92
CA TRP A 66 17.68 1.56 17.31
C TRP A 66 16.73 2.14 16.24
N LEU A 67 17.12 3.26 15.61
CA LEU A 67 16.34 3.90 14.56
C LEU A 67 16.33 3.04 13.29
N ASN A 68 17.48 2.44 12.93
CA ASN A 68 17.58 1.49 11.83
C ASN A 68 16.67 0.27 12.06
N ILE A 69 16.70 -0.33 13.26
CA ILE A 69 15.82 -1.45 13.62
C ILE A 69 14.35 -1.04 13.54
N LEU A 70 13.97 0.10 14.13
CA LEU A 70 12.58 0.57 14.17
C LEU A 70 12.05 0.85 12.77
N SER A 71 12.82 1.54 11.93
CA SER A 71 12.42 1.88 10.57
C SER A 71 12.24 0.64 9.70
N ASN A 72 13.15 -0.34 9.78
CA ASN A 72 13.00 -1.61 9.07
C ASN A 72 11.79 -2.42 9.59
N TYR A 73 11.60 -2.50 10.93
CA TYR A 73 10.45 -3.17 11.52
C TYR A 73 9.13 -2.59 11.03
N LEU A 74 8.98 -1.27 11.09
CA LEU A 74 7.78 -0.58 10.61
C LEU A 74 7.64 -0.69 9.09
N GLY A 75 8.73 -0.54 8.32
CA GLY A 75 8.72 -0.68 6.87
C GLY A 75 8.21 -2.05 6.43
N PHE A 76 8.80 -3.13 6.94
CA PHE A 76 8.38 -4.50 6.60
C PHE A 76 7.00 -4.85 7.18
N GLY A 77 6.68 -4.33 8.36
CA GLY A 77 5.42 -4.60 9.03
C GLY A 77 4.24 -3.88 8.39
N LEU A 78 4.40 -2.66 7.90
CA LEU A 78 3.31 -1.87 7.35
C LEU A 78 3.09 -2.09 5.84
N THR A 79 4.07 -2.63 5.12
CA THR A 79 3.98 -2.83 3.68
C THR A 79 2.79 -3.70 3.26
N PRO A 80 2.50 -4.87 3.86
CA PRO A 80 1.34 -5.68 3.48
C PRO A 80 -0.01 -5.01 3.84
N ALA A 81 -0.01 -4.04 4.75
CA ALA A 81 -1.22 -3.30 5.10
C ALA A 81 -1.68 -2.34 3.98
N VAL A 82 -0.79 -1.89 3.08
CA VAL A 82 -1.15 -1.01 1.95
C VAL A 82 -2.23 -1.63 1.06
N PRO A 83 -2.06 -2.84 0.50
CA PRO A 83 -3.11 -3.50 -0.27
C PRO A 83 -4.40 -3.71 0.53
N LEU A 84 -4.31 -3.98 1.84
CA LEU A 84 -5.48 -4.15 2.69
C LEU A 84 -6.27 -2.84 2.83
N CYS A 85 -5.60 -1.70 2.93
CA CYS A 85 -6.26 -0.38 2.90
C CYS A 85 -7.00 -0.15 1.58
N LEU A 86 -6.43 -0.57 0.45
CA LEU A 86 -7.09 -0.48 -0.86
C LEU A 86 -8.27 -1.46 -0.98
N VAL A 87 -8.19 -2.68 -0.43
CA VAL A 87 -9.35 -3.58 -0.32
C VAL A 87 -10.46 -2.98 0.54
N TYR A 88 -10.12 -2.24 1.59
CA TYR A 88 -11.12 -1.59 2.45
C TYR A 88 -11.97 -0.57 1.70
N VAL A 89 -11.44 0.02 0.63
CA VAL A 89 -12.16 0.97 -0.25
C VAL A 89 -13.32 0.31 -0.99
N LEU A 90 -13.15 -0.97 -1.39
CA LEU A 90 -14.17 -1.70 -2.14
C LEU A 90 -15.43 -1.93 -1.29
N ASP A 91 -16.60 -1.86 -1.93
CA ASP A 91 -17.86 -2.12 -1.23
C ASP A 91 -18.03 -3.61 -0.94
N LYS A 92 -18.43 -3.97 0.29
CA LYS A 92 -18.24 -5.32 0.81
C LYS A 92 -19.55 -6.12 0.79
N LYS A 93 -19.70 -7.02 -0.16
CA LYS A 93 -20.60 -8.18 0.00
C LYS A 93 -20.03 -9.12 1.09
N SER A 94 -20.89 -9.89 1.77
CA SER A 94 -20.60 -10.60 3.02
C SER A 94 -19.32 -11.49 3.03
N ILE A 95 -18.99 -12.14 1.90
CA ILE A 95 -17.82 -13.04 1.77
C ILE A 95 -16.50 -12.24 1.80
N ILE A 96 -16.40 -11.13 1.04
CA ILE A 96 -15.22 -10.27 1.03
C ILE A 96 -14.96 -9.71 2.44
N ARG A 97 -16.01 -9.41 3.19
CA ARG A 97 -15.93 -8.91 4.57
C ARG A 97 -15.33 -9.93 5.54
N ARG A 98 -15.65 -11.23 5.41
CA ARG A 98 -15.07 -12.30 6.27
C ARG A 98 -13.59 -12.47 5.97
N ILE A 99 -13.23 -12.57 4.69
CA ILE A 99 -11.83 -12.69 4.25
C ILE A 99 -11.01 -11.47 4.68
N PHE A 100 -11.59 -10.26 4.60
CA PHE A 100 -10.92 -9.04 5.04
C PHE A 100 -10.60 -9.07 6.54
N LYS A 101 -11.53 -9.52 7.39
CA LYS A 101 -11.26 -9.65 8.83
C LYS A 101 -10.13 -10.65 9.09
N ALA A 102 -10.14 -11.80 8.39
CA ALA A 102 -9.07 -12.79 8.50
C ALA A 102 -7.73 -12.21 8.03
N ALA A 103 -7.70 -11.48 6.91
CA ALA A 103 -6.47 -10.83 6.40
C ALA A 103 -5.92 -9.80 7.40
N VAL A 104 -6.77 -8.99 8.02
CA VAL A 104 -6.35 -8.04 9.07
C VAL A 104 -5.82 -8.76 10.32
N CYS A 105 -6.44 -9.88 10.71
CA CYS A 105 -5.93 -10.71 11.81
C CYS A 105 -4.57 -11.33 11.46
N CYS A 106 -4.40 -11.83 10.22
CA CYS A 106 -3.11 -12.34 9.73
C CYS A 106 -2.03 -11.27 9.73
N GLU A 107 -2.36 -10.04 9.33
CA GLU A 107 -1.45 -8.89 9.39
C GLU A 107 -1.04 -8.57 10.83
N GLY A 108 -1.99 -8.55 11.77
CA GLY A 108 -1.69 -8.38 13.18
C GLY A 108 -0.78 -9.49 13.73
N ALA A 109 -1.04 -10.76 13.38
CA ALA A 109 -0.20 -11.89 13.76
C ALA A 109 1.21 -11.78 13.14
N TYR A 110 1.32 -11.32 11.89
CA TYR A 110 2.59 -11.08 11.23
C TYR A 110 3.41 -9.99 11.92
N LEU A 111 2.78 -8.87 12.32
CA LEU A 111 3.46 -7.82 13.09
C LEU A 111 4.01 -8.35 14.43
N LEU A 112 3.24 -9.18 15.13
CA LEU A 112 3.69 -9.83 16.37
C LEU A 112 4.84 -10.81 16.11
N PHE A 113 4.75 -11.60 15.04
CA PHE A 113 5.82 -12.50 14.61
C PHE A 113 7.08 -11.72 14.29
N LEU A 114 6.98 -10.63 13.53
CA LEU A 114 8.12 -9.79 13.17
C LEU A 114 8.79 -9.22 14.43
N ALA A 115 8.01 -8.73 15.41
CA ALA A 115 8.52 -8.23 16.68
C ALA A 115 9.21 -9.33 17.51
N ALA A 116 8.61 -10.51 17.60
CA ALA A 116 9.16 -11.65 18.35
C ALA A 116 10.45 -12.19 17.74
N THR A 117 10.65 -12.05 16.44
CA THR A 117 11.83 -12.54 15.71
C THR A 117 12.98 -11.53 15.64
N LEU A 118 12.75 -10.27 16.01
CA LEU A 118 13.78 -9.20 16.02
C LEU A 118 15.06 -9.60 16.78
N PRO A 119 14.99 -10.16 18.03
CA PRO A 119 16.20 -10.51 18.78
C PRO A 119 17.04 -11.60 18.10
N TYR A 120 16.41 -12.45 17.30
CA TYR A 120 17.03 -13.58 16.60
C TYR A 120 17.48 -13.25 15.18
N GLY A 121 17.13 -12.07 14.65
CA GLY A 121 17.48 -11.66 13.30
C GLY A 121 16.91 -12.54 12.19
N LEU A 122 15.75 -13.21 12.42
CA LEU A 122 15.22 -14.21 11.50
C LEU A 122 14.71 -13.61 10.19
N VAL A 123 14.01 -12.48 10.24
CA VAL A 123 13.51 -11.80 9.04
C VAL A 123 14.54 -10.77 8.56
N PHE A 124 15.07 -9.97 9.45
CA PHE A 124 16.18 -9.06 9.20
C PHE A 124 16.98 -8.85 10.47
N SER A 125 18.22 -8.42 10.33
CA SER A 125 19.08 -8.08 11.44
C SER A 125 19.81 -6.76 11.20
N VAL A 126 20.17 -6.08 12.28
CA VAL A 126 21.07 -4.92 12.25
C VAL A 126 22.22 -5.21 13.18
N SER A 127 23.44 -5.24 12.63
CA SER A 127 24.66 -5.56 13.37
C SER A 127 24.94 -4.54 14.48
N ARG A 128 25.96 -4.80 15.31
CA ARG A 128 26.42 -3.82 16.31
C ARG A 128 27.04 -2.58 15.65
N GLU A 129 27.59 -2.73 14.46
CA GLU A 129 28.15 -1.66 13.62
C GLU A 129 27.05 -0.91 12.84
N ASN A 130 25.76 -1.20 13.13
CA ASN A 130 24.60 -0.58 12.50
C ASN A 130 24.48 -0.88 11.00
N LEU A 131 24.82 -2.09 10.57
CA LEU A 131 24.66 -2.56 9.20
C LEU A 131 23.46 -3.49 9.10
N TYR A 132 22.57 -3.21 8.14
CA TYR A 132 21.39 -4.02 7.83
C TYR A 132 21.79 -5.28 7.07
N ALA A 133 21.13 -6.39 7.38
CA ALA A 133 21.20 -7.63 6.61
C ALA A 133 19.84 -8.34 6.58
N ARG A 134 19.52 -8.98 5.45
CA ARG A 134 18.33 -9.85 5.33
C ARG A 134 18.56 -11.12 6.13
N GLY A 135 17.55 -11.53 6.90
CA GLY A 135 17.56 -12.78 7.64
C GLY A 135 17.14 -13.98 6.76
N ALA A 136 17.34 -15.20 7.30
CA ALA A 136 17.02 -16.44 6.59
C ALA A 136 15.52 -16.57 6.23
N TYR A 137 14.64 -15.96 7.00
CA TYR A 137 13.18 -15.98 6.78
C TYR A 137 12.63 -14.70 6.15
N PHE A 138 13.46 -13.89 5.47
CA PHE A 138 13.03 -12.68 4.76
C PHE A 138 11.90 -12.94 3.75
N TYR A 139 11.86 -14.14 3.16
CA TYR A 139 10.80 -14.54 2.24
C TYR A 139 9.39 -14.54 2.86
N ILE A 140 9.26 -14.62 4.19
CA ILE A 140 7.95 -14.51 4.87
C ILE A 140 7.35 -13.12 4.63
N TYR A 141 8.15 -12.07 4.73
CA TYR A 141 7.73 -10.71 4.38
C TYR A 141 7.24 -10.64 2.93
N VAL A 142 8.02 -11.19 2.01
CA VAL A 142 7.69 -11.22 0.58
C VAL A 142 6.37 -11.97 0.34
N ALA A 143 6.19 -13.13 0.98
CA ALA A 143 4.98 -13.93 0.88
C ALA A 143 3.75 -13.18 1.42
N MET A 144 3.87 -12.48 2.57
CA MET A 144 2.79 -11.68 3.15
C MET A 144 2.37 -10.55 2.21
N TYR A 145 3.33 -9.83 1.64
CA TYR A 145 3.05 -8.77 0.67
C TYR A 145 2.33 -9.29 -0.57
N TYR A 146 2.84 -10.37 -1.20
CA TYR A 146 2.19 -10.97 -2.37
C TYR A 146 0.80 -11.54 -2.06
N ALA A 147 0.60 -12.14 -0.89
CA ALA A 147 -0.72 -12.63 -0.47
C ALA A 147 -1.73 -11.47 -0.34
N ALA A 148 -1.32 -10.34 0.24
CA ALA A 148 -2.15 -9.14 0.34
C ALA A 148 -2.45 -8.53 -1.04
N MET A 149 -1.48 -8.50 -1.96
CA MET A 149 -1.65 -8.05 -3.34
C MET A 149 -2.59 -8.96 -4.14
N LEU A 150 -2.43 -10.29 -4.03
CA LEU A 150 -3.33 -11.25 -4.66
C LEU A 150 -4.77 -11.10 -4.13
N TYR A 151 -4.91 -10.86 -2.83
CA TYR A 151 -6.22 -10.58 -2.24
C TYR A 151 -6.82 -9.29 -2.80
N LEU A 152 -6.05 -8.20 -2.94
CA LEU A 152 -6.50 -6.96 -3.57
C LEU A 152 -6.97 -7.20 -5.01
N MET A 153 -6.20 -7.93 -5.81
CA MET A 153 -6.55 -8.28 -7.18
C MET A 153 -7.88 -9.04 -7.25
N VAL A 154 -8.01 -10.12 -6.48
CA VAL A 154 -9.21 -10.97 -6.47
C VAL A 154 -10.44 -10.18 -5.98
N ALA A 155 -10.28 -9.36 -4.94
CA ALA A 155 -11.36 -8.53 -4.41
C ALA A 155 -11.82 -7.49 -5.44
N THR A 156 -10.89 -6.86 -6.16
CA THR A 156 -11.18 -5.86 -7.18
C THR A 156 -11.87 -6.49 -8.40
N VAL A 157 -11.35 -7.60 -8.92
CA VAL A 157 -11.97 -8.32 -10.06
C VAL A 157 -13.38 -8.78 -9.72
N ARG A 158 -13.62 -9.34 -8.53
CA ARG A 158 -14.97 -9.74 -8.07
C ARG A 158 -15.91 -8.56 -7.93
N THR A 159 -15.42 -7.43 -7.41
CA THR A 159 -16.21 -6.21 -7.28
C THR A 159 -16.57 -5.67 -8.65
N ALA A 160 -15.60 -5.51 -9.55
CA ALA A 160 -15.79 -5.04 -10.91
C ALA A 160 -16.75 -5.94 -11.72
N ALA A 161 -16.64 -7.27 -11.55
CA ALA A 161 -17.56 -8.22 -12.18
C ALA A 161 -19.00 -8.07 -11.67
N ALA A 162 -19.19 -7.80 -10.36
CA ALA A 162 -20.51 -7.57 -9.77
C ALA A 162 -21.18 -6.28 -10.30
N PHE A 163 -20.38 -5.33 -10.76
CA PHE A 163 -20.83 -4.07 -11.37
C PHE A 163 -20.85 -4.11 -12.91
N GLN A 164 -20.65 -5.27 -13.53
CA GLN A 164 -20.57 -5.45 -14.99
C GLN A 164 -19.59 -4.49 -15.67
N ASN A 165 -18.55 -4.07 -14.95
CA ASN A 165 -17.55 -3.14 -15.48
C ASN A 165 -16.76 -3.78 -16.62
N ARG A 166 -16.83 -3.18 -17.81
CA ARG A 166 -16.11 -3.63 -19.01
C ARG A 166 -14.58 -3.51 -18.85
N SER A 167 -14.12 -2.56 -18.05
CA SER A 167 -12.69 -2.26 -17.84
C SER A 167 -12.02 -3.14 -16.76
N ARG A 168 -12.72 -4.19 -16.25
CA ARG A 168 -12.16 -5.08 -15.20
C ARG A 168 -10.83 -5.74 -15.57
N MET A 169 -10.54 -5.88 -16.87
CA MET A 169 -9.30 -6.48 -17.35
C MET A 169 -8.07 -5.62 -17.08
N LEU A 170 -8.22 -4.31 -16.86
CA LEU A 170 -7.09 -3.41 -16.55
C LEU A 170 -6.42 -3.72 -15.21
N ILE A 171 -7.08 -4.43 -14.32
CA ILE A 171 -6.52 -4.84 -13.03
C ILE A 171 -5.37 -5.85 -13.19
N TYR A 172 -5.44 -6.73 -14.20
CA TYR A 172 -4.39 -7.73 -14.41
C TYR A 172 -3.02 -7.12 -14.76
N PRO A 173 -2.90 -6.23 -15.78
CA PRO A 173 -1.63 -5.58 -16.07
C PRO A 173 -1.13 -4.70 -14.92
N LEU A 174 -2.01 -4.05 -14.15
CA LEU A 174 -1.61 -3.28 -12.97
C LEU A 174 -0.98 -4.19 -11.90
N THR A 175 -1.57 -5.34 -11.62
CA THR A 175 -1.03 -6.30 -10.64
C THR A 175 0.25 -6.97 -11.14
N LEU A 176 0.31 -7.29 -12.45
CA LEU A 176 1.51 -7.86 -13.07
C LEU A 176 2.69 -6.88 -12.99
N PHE A 177 2.46 -5.60 -13.23
CA PHE A 177 3.47 -4.56 -13.12
C PHE A 177 4.08 -4.49 -11.71
N LEU A 178 3.25 -4.51 -10.66
CA LEU A 178 3.73 -4.57 -9.26
C LEU A 178 4.53 -5.83 -8.96
N GLY A 179 4.06 -6.99 -9.44
CA GLY A 179 4.78 -8.24 -9.26
C GLY A 179 6.15 -8.21 -9.93
N ALA A 180 6.22 -7.71 -11.16
CA ALA A 180 7.47 -7.57 -11.90
C ALA A 180 8.44 -6.60 -11.21
N GLU A 181 7.97 -5.45 -10.73
CA GLU A 181 8.77 -4.47 -10.00
C GLU A 181 9.37 -5.10 -8.74
N THR A 182 8.57 -5.81 -7.93
CA THR A 182 9.07 -6.46 -6.72
C THR A 182 10.13 -7.51 -7.03
N VAL A 183 9.98 -8.30 -8.11
CA VAL A 183 11.01 -9.26 -8.56
C VAL A 183 12.29 -8.53 -8.96
N ILE A 184 12.19 -7.42 -9.69
CA ILE A 184 13.34 -6.60 -10.09
C ILE A 184 14.07 -6.08 -8.84
N GLN A 185 13.37 -5.56 -7.86
CA GLN A 185 13.98 -5.07 -6.62
C GLN A 185 14.62 -6.18 -5.78
N LEU A 186 14.03 -7.38 -5.77
CA LEU A 186 14.66 -8.53 -5.09
C LEU A 186 15.98 -8.91 -5.78
N ALA A 187 16.04 -8.83 -7.12
CA ALA A 187 17.22 -9.13 -7.92
C ALA A 187 18.25 -7.99 -7.89
N LEU A 188 17.80 -6.74 -7.84
CA LEU A 188 18.63 -5.54 -7.90
C LEU A 188 18.31 -4.61 -6.70
N PRO A 189 18.74 -4.96 -5.46
CA PRO A 189 18.40 -4.21 -4.26
C PRO A 189 18.85 -2.75 -4.24
N ALA A 190 19.81 -2.39 -5.11
CA ALA A 190 20.29 -1.00 -5.26
C ALA A 190 19.28 -0.08 -5.97
N LEU A 191 18.26 -0.64 -6.64
CA LEU A 191 17.21 0.14 -7.30
C LEU A 191 16.09 0.48 -6.29
N HIS A 192 16.18 1.63 -5.66
CA HIS A 192 15.20 2.13 -4.69
C HIS A 192 14.02 2.84 -5.38
N VAL A 193 13.29 2.15 -6.26
CA VAL A 193 12.16 2.70 -7.03
C VAL A 193 10.80 2.15 -6.60
N THR A 194 10.77 1.22 -5.67
CA THR A 194 9.56 0.49 -5.26
C THR A 194 8.43 1.41 -4.85
N TRP A 195 8.69 2.36 -3.97
CA TRP A 195 7.63 3.21 -3.45
C TRP A 195 7.07 4.15 -4.51
N LEU A 196 7.90 4.62 -5.44
CA LEU A 196 7.42 5.36 -6.61
C LEU A 196 6.48 4.49 -7.47
N CYS A 197 6.84 3.23 -7.72
CA CYS A 197 5.99 2.30 -8.45
C CYS A 197 4.68 2.01 -7.71
N VAL A 198 4.74 1.78 -6.39
CA VAL A 198 3.55 1.59 -5.54
C VAL A 198 2.65 2.82 -5.54
N THR A 199 3.23 4.02 -5.49
CA THR A 199 2.48 5.29 -5.60
C THR A 199 1.79 5.40 -6.95
N LEU A 200 2.51 5.23 -8.05
CA LEU A 200 1.92 5.28 -9.40
C LEU A 200 0.76 4.31 -9.54
N LEU A 201 0.91 3.08 -9.05
CA LEU A 201 -0.15 2.08 -9.08
C LEU A 201 -1.33 2.43 -8.19
N SER A 202 -1.08 2.99 -7.00
CA SER A 202 -2.18 3.43 -6.13
C SER A 202 -2.94 4.61 -6.73
N VAL A 203 -2.28 5.50 -7.49
CA VAL A 203 -2.92 6.55 -8.28
C VAL A 203 -3.77 5.96 -9.42
N LEU A 204 -3.20 5.03 -10.19
CA LEU A 204 -3.94 4.34 -11.25
C LEU A 204 -5.12 3.54 -10.70
N TYR A 205 -4.94 2.90 -9.54
CA TYR A 205 -6.01 2.21 -8.84
C TYR A 205 -7.12 3.17 -8.36
N TYR A 206 -6.75 4.35 -7.87
CA TYR A 206 -7.71 5.40 -7.51
C TYR A 206 -8.54 5.83 -8.72
N ILE A 207 -7.87 6.11 -9.86
CA ILE A 207 -8.55 6.50 -11.11
C ILE A 207 -9.49 5.37 -11.57
N TYR A 208 -9.02 4.13 -11.58
CA TYR A 208 -9.82 2.96 -11.93
C TYR A 208 -11.08 2.81 -11.06
N CYS A 209 -10.93 2.92 -9.75
CA CYS A 209 -12.06 2.83 -8.82
C CYS A 209 -13.03 4.00 -8.98
N SER A 210 -12.53 5.22 -9.15
CA SER A 210 -13.36 6.41 -9.36
C SER A 210 -14.18 6.30 -10.64
N GLU A 211 -13.58 5.84 -11.73
CA GLU A 211 -14.28 5.61 -13.00
C GLU A 211 -15.34 4.51 -12.88
N MET A 212 -15.02 3.40 -12.22
CA MET A 212 -15.96 2.32 -11.96
C MET A 212 -17.21 2.80 -11.20
N TRP A 213 -17.06 3.68 -10.23
CA TRP A 213 -18.21 4.21 -9.47
C TRP A 213 -18.97 5.28 -10.23
N ASN A 214 -18.30 6.14 -11.00
CA ASN A 214 -18.95 7.14 -11.85
C ASN A 214 -19.85 6.49 -12.92
N GLN A 215 -19.41 5.38 -13.52
CA GLN A 215 -20.22 4.61 -14.48
C GLN A 215 -21.49 4.04 -13.84
N LEU A 216 -21.42 3.64 -12.57
CA LEU A 216 -22.57 3.15 -11.82
C LEU A 216 -23.62 4.22 -11.59
N ASP A 217 -23.20 5.41 -11.18
CA ASP A 217 -24.11 6.53 -10.95
C ASP A 217 -24.82 6.95 -12.25
N ALA A 218 -24.10 6.90 -13.38
CA ALA A 218 -24.66 7.18 -14.70
C ALA A 218 -25.67 6.13 -15.16
N LEU A 219 -25.44 4.83 -14.88
CA LEU A 219 -26.32 3.73 -15.28
C LEU A 219 -27.59 3.62 -14.43
N THR A 220 -27.51 3.98 -13.15
CA THR A 220 -28.64 3.87 -12.23
C THR A 220 -29.59 5.07 -12.30
N GLY A 221 -29.18 6.17 -12.95
CA GLY A 221 -29.95 7.43 -13.00
C GLY A 221 -30.21 8.04 -11.61
N LEU A 222 -29.65 7.44 -10.56
CA LEU A 222 -29.76 7.95 -9.20
C LEU A 222 -28.75 9.08 -9.06
N LEU A 223 -29.26 10.29 -8.90
CA LEU A 223 -28.47 11.44 -8.47
C LEU A 223 -27.65 11.04 -7.24
N ASN A 224 -26.36 11.31 -7.30
CA ASN A 224 -25.42 11.00 -6.23
C ASN A 224 -26.01 11.42 -4.86
N GLN A 225 -26.29 10.47 -3.98
CA GLN A 225 -26.94 10.69 -2.67
C GLN A 225 -26.29 11.80 -1.83
N ASN A 226 -25.05 12.21 -2.17
CA ASN A 226 -24.37 13.34 -1.55
C ASN A 226 -24.80 14.70 -2.11
N ARG A 227 -25.39 14.80 -3.31
CA ARG A 227 -25.95 16.05 -3.85
C ARG A 227 -27.33 16.36 -3.26
N ASP A 228 -28.16 15.35 -3.06
CA ASP A 228 -29.51 15.56 -2.54
C ASP A 228 -29.56 16.05 -1.09
N ARG A 229 -28.55 15.75 -0.26
CA ARG A 229 -28.47 16.27 1.11
C ARG A 229 -28.08 17.75 1.22
N LYS A 230 -27.51 18.36 0.18
CA LYS A 230 -27.16 19.79 0.18
C LYS A 230 -28.24 20.68 -0.45
N SER A 231 -29.21 20.10 -1.14
CA SER A 231 -30.30 20.86 -1.76
C SER A 231 -31.58 20.94 -0.91
N VAL A 232 -31.59 20.34 0.28
CA VAL A 232 -32.74 20.31 1.22
C VAL A 232 -32.46 21.14 2.50
N VAL A 233 -31.52 22.09 2.43
CA VAL A 233 -31.33 23.07 3.52
C VAL A 233 -31.59 24.45 3.00
#